data_af0996333263a567fe38f12aa5f064b1
#
_entry.id   af0996333263a567fe38f12aa5f064b1
#
_cell.length_a   1.000
_cell.length_b   1.000
_cell.length_c   1.000
_cell.angle_alpha   90.00
_cell.angle_beta   90.00
_cell.angle_gamma   90.00
#
_symmetry.space_group_name_H-M   'P 1'
#
loop_
_entity.id
_entity.type
_entity.pdbx_description
1 polymer ?
#
loop_
_entity_poly.entity_id
_entity_poly.type
_entity_poly.pdbx_seq_one_letter_code
_entity_poly.pdbx_strand_id
1 'polypeptide(L)'
;MIDIKLNPSKRIYFCSDNHLGSPNRNLSLEREKIFITWLDQIKIDAQAIFFLGDLFDFWFEYKKVVPKGFTRLFGKLAELSDSGIDLFFFVGNHDCWIGNYFEDELGINVFHKKVDLNIDNYNILIGHGDGLGPGDNKYKFLKLLFRNPILKKLFSFIHPDIGISLGSFLSQKNKILSGSEKVFESEDKEMLFSYCKDVLKTKYYHFFIFGHRHIPLELDLGNNSKYFNTGDWITHFSYLVYDGNSFNLNYFNKQI
;
A
#
# COMPACT_ATOMS: atom_id res chain seq x y z
N MET A 1 -5.15 -1.28 17.18
CA MET A 1 -3.69 -1.12 17.43
C MET A 1 -3.04 -2.44 17.09
N ILE A 2 -1.97 -2.42 16.34
CA ILE A 2 -1.13 -3.59 16.07
C ILE A 2 0.09 -3.45 16.98
N ASP A 3 0.51 -4.53 17.63
CA ASP A 3 1.67 -4.55 18.52
C ASP A 3 2.60 -5.69 18.13
N ILE A 4 3.84 -5.36 17.77
CA ILE A 4 4.84 -6.30 17.29
C ILE A 4 6.12 -6.12 18.08
N LYS A 5 6.59 -7.22 18.67
CA LYS A 5 7.94 -7.30 19.19
C LYS A 5 8.82 -8.01 18.17
N LEU A 6 9.87 -7.33 17.71
CA LEU A 6 10.76 -7.91 16.73
C LEU A 6 11.61 -9.02 17.35
N ASN A 7 11.61 -10.18 16.70
CA ASN A 7 12.46 -11.31 17.10
C ASN A 7 13.92 -11.05 16.68
N PRO A 8 14.90 -11.57 17.40
CA PRO A 8 16.32 -11.46 17.03
C PRO A 8 16.57 -11.94 15.59
N SER A 9 17.36 -11.19 14.85
CA SER A 9 17.74 -11.48 13.45
C SER A 9 16.60 -11.45 12.44
N LYS A 10 15.40 -10.98 12.86
CA LYS A 10 14.27 -10.75 11.96
C LYS A 10 14.14 -9.29 11.58
N ARG A 11 13.30 -9.03 10.57
CA ARG A 11 13.04 -7.69 10.01
C ARG A 11 11.55 -7.51 9.73
N ILE A 12 11.13 -6.26 9.67
CA ILE A 12 9.78 -5.88 9.24
C ILE A 12 9.91 -5.04 7.97
N TYR A 13 9.12 -5.39 6.96
CA TYR A 13 9.16 -4.77 5.63
C TYR A 13 7.87 -4.02 5.33
N PHE A 14 7.99 -2.88 4.62
CA PHE A 14 6.85 -2.05 4.23
C PHE A 14 7.00 -1.68 2.75
N CYS A 15 5.96 -1.87 1.97
CA CYS A 15 5.92 -1.50 0.55
C CYS A 15 4.51 -1.05 0.15
N SER A 16 4.38 -0.35 -0.97
CA SER A 16 3.11 0.12 -1.51
C SER A 16 3.15 0.33 -3.01
N ASP A 17 2.00 0.67 -3.57
CA ASP A 17 1.86 1.26 -4.91
C ASP A 17 2.47 0.39 -6.04
N ASN A 18 2.11 -0.90 -6.03
CA ASN A 18 2.52 -1.83 -7.09
C ASN A 18 1.68 -1.66 -8.36
N HIS A 19 0.40 -1.28 -8.24
CA HIS A 19 -0.54 -1.10 -9.34
C HIS A 19 -0.52 -2.24 -10.36
N LEU A 20 -0.57 -3.47 -9.89
CA LEU A 20 -0.64 -4.64 -10.75
C LEU A 20 -1.94 -4.61 -11.58
N GLY A 21 -1.83 -4.92 -12.86
CA GLY A 21 -2.89 -4.76 -13.84
C GLY A 21 -2.67 -3.58 -14.79
N SER A 22 -1.87 -2.60 -14.43
CA SER A 22 -1.58 -1.38 -15.22
C SER A 22 -0.13 -1.38 -15.77
N PRO A 23 0.16 -0.70 -16.90
CA PRO A 23 -0.78 -0.13 -17.85
C PRO A 23 -1.40 -1.18 -18.78
N ASN A 24 -0.78 -2.37 -18.85
CA ASN A 24 -1.25 -3.51 -19.62
C ASN A 24 -0.76 -4.82 -18.97
N ARG A 25 -1.29 -5.95 -19.46
CA ARG A 25 -1.00 -7.27 -18.89
C ARG A 25 0.49 -7.63 -18.90
N ASN A 26 1.20 -7.32 -19.99
CA ASN A 26 2.61 -7.74 -20.13
C ASN A 26 3.51 -7.01 -19.13
N LEU A 27 3.44 -5.68 -19.11
CA LEU A 27 4.23 -4.86 -18.19
C LEU A 27 3.84 -5.13 -16.72
N SER A 28 2.56 -5.37 -16.45
CA SER A 28 2.10 -5.78 -15.13
C SER A 28 2.70 -7.14 -14.72
N LEU A 29 2.73 -8.12 -15.62
CA LEU A 29 3.30 -9.44 -15.33
C LEU A 29 4.83 -9.37 -15.09
N GLU A 30 5.54 -8.53 -15.81
CA GLU A 30 6.97 -8.28 -15.56
C GLU A 30 7.17 -7.69 -14.17
N ARG A 31 6.36 -6.69 -13.80
CA ARG A 31 6.39 -6.08 -12.46
C ARG A 31 6.04 -7.10 -11.37
N GLU A 32 5.01 -7.91 -11.59
CA GLU A 32 4.63 -8.99 -10.66
C GLU A 32 5.81 -9.94 -10.42
N LYS A 33 6.52 -10.37 -11.46
CA LYS A 33 7.71 -11.24 -11.33
C LYS A 33 8.84 -10.58 -10.54
N ILE A 34 9.12 -9.30 -10.81
CA ILE A 34 10.13 -8.54 -10.08
C ILE A 34 9.76 -8.46 -8.58
N PHE A 35 8.50 -8.16 -8.31
CA PHE A 35 8.00 -8.07 -6.93
C PHE A 35 8.10 -9.42 -6.19
N ILE A 36 7.78 -10.52 -6.87
CA ILE A 36 7.93 -11.88 -6.32
C ILE A 36 9.39 -12.18 -6.02
N THR A 37 10.33 -11.80 -6.90
CA THR A 37 11.76 -12.00 -6.64
C THR A 37 12.22 -11.27 -5.38
N TRP A 38 11.71 -10.06 -5.16
CA TRP A 38 11.98 -9.35 -3.90
C TRP A 38 11.36 -10.06 -2.69
N LEU A 39 10.10 -10.52 -2.79
CA LEU A 39 9.45 -11.29 -1.71
C LEU A 39 10.24 -12.56 -1.37
N ASP A 40 10.81 -13.25 -2.38
CA ASP A 40 11.69 -14.40 -2.17
C ASP A 40 12.97 -14.05 -1.40
N GLN A 41 13.55 -12.88 -1.67
CA GLN A 41 14.74 -12.43 -0.95
C GLN A 41 14.45 -12.11 0.51
N ILE A 42 13.37 -11.36 0.77
CA ILE A 42 13.04 -10.93 2.13
C ILE A 42 12.42 -12.04 2.98
N LYS A 43 11.87 -13.09 2.39
CA LYS A 43 11.31 -14.25 3.09
C LYS A 43 12.28 -14.85 4.11
N ILE A 44 13.58 -14.76 3.88
CA ILE A 44 14.62 -15.35 4.70
C ILE A 44 14.61 -14.79 6.13
N ASP A 45 14.38 -13.49 6.27
CA ASP A 45 14.47 -12.77 7.54
C ASP A 45 13.20 -11.97 7.89
N ALA A 46 12.19 -11.97 7.04
CA ALA A 46 10.94 -11.30 7.35
C ALA A 46 10.25 -11.93 8.56
N GLN A 47 9.82 -11.10 9.51
CA GLN A 47 8.85 -11.46 10.53
C GLN A 47 7.46 -10.98 10.12
N ALA A 48 7.38 -9.77 9.57
CA ALA A 48 6.14 -9.18 9.10
C ALA A 48 6.36 -8.37 7.81
N ILE A 49 5.34 -8.35 6.95
CA ILE A 49 5.32 -7.55 5.72
C ILE A 49 4.05 -6.73 5.69
N PHE A 50 4.21 -5.42 5.52
CA PHE A 50 3.12 -4.46 5.41
C PHE A 50 2.99 -3.98 3.95
N PHE A 51 1.88 -4.34 3.31
CA PHE A 51 1.46 -3.81 2.02
C PHE A 51 0.59 -2.58 2.27
N LEU A 52 1.10 -1.38 1.97
CA LEU A 52 0.44 -0.13 2.33
C LEU A 52 -0.51 0.40 1.25
N GLY A 53 -1.19 -0.50 0.54
CA GLY A 53 -2.23 -0.19 -0.42
C GLY A 53 -1.77 -0.03 -1.86
N ASP A 54 -2.75 0.04 -2.76
CA ASP A 54 -2.55 0.14 -4.20
C ASP A 54 -1.67 -1.00 -4.77
N LEU A 55 -1.84 -2.21 -4.22
CA LEU A 55 -1.22 -3.41 -4.74
C LEU A 55 -1.75 -3.72 -6.16
N PHE A 56 -3.04 -3.47 -6.37
CA PHE A 56 -3.71 -3.60 -7.66
C PHE A 56 -4.12 -2.23 -8.20
N ASP A 57 -4.10 -2.09 -9.53
CA ASP A 57 -4.57 -0.89 -10.20
C ASP A 57 -6.09 -0.73 -10.15
N PHE A 58 -6.79 -1.84 -10.07
CA PHE A 58 -8.22 -1.93 -9.80
C PHE A 58 -8.53 -3.29 -9.19
N TRP A 59 -9.37 -3.30 -8.14
CA TRP A 59 -9.87 -4.51 -7.52
C TRP A 59 -11.35 -4.36 -7.18
N PHE A 60 -12.16 -5.34 -7.55
CA PHE A 60 -13.52 -5.50 -7.09
C PHE A 60 -13.79 -6.96 -6.79
N GLU A 61 -14.20 -7.21 -5.57
CA GLU A 61 -14.55 -8.55 -5.11
C GLU A 61 -16.03 -8.80 -5.23
N TYR A 62 -16.40 -9.67 -6.18
CA TYR A 62 -17.75 -10.18 -6.31
C TYR A 62 -17.97 -11.33 -5.31
N LYS A 63 -19.23 -11.68 -5.06
CA LYS A 63 -19.56 -12.72 -4.07
C LYS A 63 -18.84 -14.06 -4.29
N LYS A 64 -18.57 -14.44 -5.55
CA LYS A 64 -17.92 -15.72 -5.92
C LYS A 64 -16.82 -15.58 -6.98
N VAL A 65 -16.42 -14.36 -7.32
CA VAL A 65 -15.46 -14.12 -8.38
C VAL A 65 -14.57 -12.96 -7.99
N VAL A 66 -13.27 -13.15 -8.17
CA VAL A 66 -12.25 -12.10 -8.06
C VAL A 66 -11.62 -11.84 -9.43
N PRO A 67 -10.96 -10.69 -9.64
CA PRO A 67 -10.25 -10.41 -10.88
C PRO A 67 -9.25 -11.52 -11.21
N LYS A 68 -9.28 -12.01 -12.45
CA LYS A 68 -8.33 -13.03 -12.91
C LYS A 68 -6.94 -12.45 -13.14
N GLY A 69 -5.94 -13.26 -12.95
CA GLY A 69 -4.53 -12.88 -13.02
C GLY A 69 -3.88 -12.99 -11.65
N PHE A 70 -2.69 -12.41 -11.52
CA PHE A 70 -1.96 -12.33 -10.25
C PHE A 70 -1.72 -13.68 -9.54
N THR A 71 -1.83 -14.79 -10.27
CA THR A 71 -1.74 -16.15 -9.72
C THR A 71 -0.39 -16.40 -9.03
N ARG A 72 0.68 -15.82 -9.55
CA ARG A 72 2.02 -15.94 -8.95
C ARG A 72 2.10 -15.18 -7.65
N LEU A 73 1.54 -13.97 -7.62
CA LEU A 73 1.47 -13.17 -6.41
C LEU A 73 0.65 -13.86 -5.32
N PHE A 74 -0.54 -14.35 -5.65
CA PHE A 74 -1.38 -15.05 -4.67
C PHE A 74 -0.71 -16.31 -4.14
N GLY A 75 -0.07 -17.11 -5.02
CA GLY A 75 0.71 -18.25 -4.59
C GLY A 75 1.87 -17.87 -3.67
N LYS A 76 2.55 -16.75 -3.94
CA LYS A 76 3.62 -16.25 -3.08
C LYS A 76 3.10 -15.73 -1.75
N LEU A 77 1.99 -15.00 -1.74
CA LEU A 77 1.38 -14.51 -0.50
C LEU A 77 0.91 -15.65 0.39
N ALA A 78 0.27 -16.67 -0.19
CA ALA A 78 -0.11 -17.89 0.53
C ALA A 78 1.13 -18.60 1.11
N GLU A 79 2.18 -18.79 0.32
CA GLU A 79 3.45 -19.40 0.78
C GLU A 79 4.07 -18.64 1.95
N LEU A 80 4.07 -17.30 1.91
CA LEU A 80 4.61 -16.45 2.98
C LEU A 80 3.77 -16.60 4.26
N SER A 81 2.45 -16.53 4.14
CA SER A 81 1.51 -16.71 5.25
C SER A 81 1.65 -18.11 5.86
N ASP A 82 1.67 -19.17 5.05
CA ASP A 82 1.83 -20.56 5.50
C ASP A 82 3.19 -20.80 6.19
N SER A 83 4.22 -20.00 5.83
CA SER A 83 5.54 -20.06 6.47
C SER A 83 5.61 -19.29 7.81
N GLY A 84 4.49 -18.70 8.26
CA GLY A 84 4.38 -18.01 9.54
C GLY A 84 4.86 -16.57 9.53
N ILE A 85 4.96 -15.94 8.34
CA ILE A 85 5.23 -14.51 8.23
C ILE A 85 3.91 -13.75 8.37
N ASP A 86 3.86 -12.78 9.27
CA ASP A 86 2.66 -11.94 9.46
C ASP A 86 2.47 -11.01 8.26
N LEU A 87 1.35 -11.12 7.56
CA LEU A 87 1.03 -10.28 6.42
C LEU A 87 -0.08 -9.30 6.77
N PHE A 88 0.16 -8.02 6.50
CA PHE A 88 -0.76 -6.92 6.75
C PHE A 88 -1.01 -6.15 5.46
N PHE A 89 -2.28 -5.99 5.09
CA PHE A 89 -2.69 -5.27 3.89
C PHE A 89 -3.52 -4.05 4.25
N PHE A 90 -3.05 -2.88 3.88
CA PHE A 90 -3.81 -1.63 3.94
C PHE A 90 -4.46 -1.37 2.60
N VAL A 91 -5.76 -1.14 2.62
CA VAL A 91 -6.51 -0.84 1.41
C VAL A 91 -6.19 0.56 0.92
N GLY A 92 -5.76 0.68 -0.33
CA GLY A 92 -5.53 1.94 -1.00
C GLY A 92 -6.76 2.50 -1.70
N ASN A 93 -6.56 3.43 -2.60
CA ASN A 93 -7.66 4.02 -3.36
C ASN A 93 -8.00 3.24 -4.63
N HIS A 94 -7.05 2.54 -5.21
CA HIS A 94 -7.25 1.72 -6.41
C HIS A 94 -7.84 0.35 -6.09
N ASP A 95 -7.56 -0.19 -4.93
CA ASP A 95 -8.06 -1.48 -4.45
C ASP A 95 -9.08 -1.34 -3.30
N CYS A 96 -9.77 -0.21 -3.24
CA CYS A 96 -10.70 0.15 -2.15
C CYS A 96 -11.93 -0.77 -2.01
N TRP A 97 -12.17 -1.66 -2.95
CA TRP A 97 -13.30 -2.61 -2.95
C TRP A 97 -12.87 -4.04 -2.61
N ILE A 98 -11.72 -4.20 -1.98
CA ILE A 98 -11.33 -5.46 -1.35
C ILE A 98 -12.39 -5.86 -0.32
N GLY A 99 -12.76 -7.14 -0.32
CA GLY A 99 -13.62 -7.77 0.66
C GLY A 99 -12.82 -8.67 1.58
N ASN A 100 -13.28 -9.92 1.75
CA ASN A 100 -12.68 -10.87 2.69
C ASN A 100 -11.71 -11.87 2.02
N TYR A 101 -11.54 -11.83 0.70
CA TYR A 101 -10.75 -12.83 -0.03
C TYR A 101 -9.31 -12.96 0.52
N PHE A 102 -8.69 -11.84 0.87
CA PHE A 102 -7.34 -11.84 1.41
C PHE A 102 -7.25 -12.42 2.82
N GLU A 103 -8.29 -12.22 3.64
CA GLU A 103 -8.36 -12.80 4.98
C GLU A 103 -8.71 -14.28 4.92
N ASP A 104 -9.74 -14.65 4.15
CA ASP A 104 -10.30 -16.00 4.12
C ASP A 104 -9.40 -16.99 3.35
N GLU A 105 -8.76 -16.57 2.25
CA GLU A 105 -8.02 -17.45 1.35
C GLU A 105 -6.49 -17.34 1.53
N LEU A 106 -5.98 -16.21 2.01
CA LEU A 106 -4.54 -15.97 2.09
C LEU A 106 -4.03 -15.72 3.51
N GLY A 107 -4.92 -15.66 4.52
CA GLY A 107 -4.55 -15.42 5.91
C GLY A 107 -3.94 -14.04 6.18
N ILE A 108 -4.27 -13.03 5.36
CA ILE A 108 -3.70 -11.68 5.43
C ILE A 108 -4.62 -10.77 6.24
N ASN A 109 -4.08 -10.05 7.21
CA ASN A 109 -4.85 -9.07 7.98
C ASN A 109 -5.14 -7.82 7.14
N VAL A 110 -6.41 -7.49 6.88
CA VAL A 110 -6.81 -6.37 6.02
C VAL A 110 -7.27 -5.15 6.81
N PHE A 111 -6.75 -3.97 6.48
CA PHE A 111 -7.07 -2.70 7.14
C PHE A 111 -7.59 -1.66 6.15
N HIS A 112 -8.82 -1.20 6.35
CA HIS A 112 -9.47 -0.17 5.52
C HIS A 112 -9.19 1.26 5.95
N LYS A 113 -8.42 1.44 7.03
CA LYS A 113 -8.07 2.75 7.62
C LYS A 113 -6.65 2.71 8.14
N LYS A 114 -6.06 3.89 8.32
CA LYS A 114 -4.81 4.01 9.08
C LYS A 114 -4.99 3.50 10.50
N VAL A 115 -3.95 2.93 11.05
CA VAL A 115 -3.95 2.37 12.42
C VAL A 115 -2.71 2.79 13.18
N ASP A 116 -2.81 2.71 14.50
CA ASP A 116 -1.67 2.79 15.39
C ASP A 116 -0.94 1.44 15.36
N LEU A 117 0.36 1.49 15.13
CA LEU A 117 1.27 0.35 15.15
C LEU A 117 2.35 0.64 16.19
N ASN A 118 2.60 -0.33 17.06
CA ASN A 118 3.73 -0.31 17.96
C ASN A 118 4.72 -1.40 17.54
N ILE A 119 5.97 -1.01 17.30
CA ILE A 119 7.06 -1.94 17.05
C ILE A 119 8.11 -1.67 18.12
N ASP A 120 8.36 -2.66 18.98
CA ASP A 120 9.25 -2.54 20.15
C ASP A 120 8.86 -1.32 21.01
N ASN A 121 9.61 -0.22 20.93
CA ASN A 121 9.34 1.01 21.69
C ASN A 121 8.87 2.17 20.77
N TYR A 122 8.59 1.92 19.50
CA TYR A 122 8.22 2.96 18.54
C TYR A 122 6.71 3.00 18.31
N ASN A 123 6.10 4.13 18.63
CA ASN A 123 4.72 4.44 18.25
C ASN A 123 4.71 4.94 16.80
N ILE A 124 3.95 4.29 15.95
CA ILE A 124 3.92 4.53 14.50
C ILE A 124 2.47 4.76 14.06
N LEU A 125 2.23 5.74 13.22
CA LEU A 125 0.98 5.86 12.49
C LEU A 125 1.18 5.35 11.06
N ILE A 126 0.43 4.31 10.68
CA ILE A 126 0.62 3.62 9.41
C ILE A 126 -0.68 3.52 8.60
N GLY A 127 -0.60 3.58 7.27
CA GLY A 127 -1.71 3.43 6.36
C GLY A 127 -1.33 3.71 4.92
N HIS A 128 -2.31 3.76 4.01
CA HIS A 128 -2.01 4.11 2.61
C HIS A 128 -1.67 5.59 2.44
N GLY A 129 -2.45 6.49 3.01
CA GLY A 129 -2.19 7.94 2.94
C GLY A 129 -3.19 8.74 2.10
N ASP A 130 -4.01 8.08 1.32
CA ASP A 130 -4.98 8.68 0.42
C ASP A 130 -6.01 9.57 1.16
N GLY A 131 -6.21 10.80 0.65
CA GLY A 131 -7.16 11.78 1.19
C GLY A 131 -6.79 12.32 2.58
N LEU A 132 -5.55 12.14 3.05
CA LEU A 132 -5.01 12.79 4.23
C LEU A 132 -4.39 14.14 3.86
N GLY A 133 -4.36 15.06 4.84
CA GLY A 133 -3.78 16.39 4.68
C GLY A 133 -4.71 17.41 4.04
N PRO A 134 -4.22 18.63 3.85
CA PRO A 134 -4.97 19.74 3.25
C PRO A 134 -5.13 19.53 1.73
N GLY A 135 -6.17 20.11 1.15
CA GLY A 135 -6.42 20.07 -0.30
C GLY A 135 -7.14 18.85 -0.78
N ASP A 136 -7.08 18.62 -2.08
CA ASP A 136 -7.66 17.49 -2.83
C ASP A 136 -9.15 17.19 -2.52
N ASN A 137 -9.96 18.25 -2.39
CA ASN A 137 -11.36 18.11 -2.04
C ASN A 137 -12.16 17.30 -3.06
N LYS A 138 -11.76 17.34 -4.35
CA LYS A 138 -12.39 16.56 -5.41
C LYS A 138 -12.17 15.06 -5.19
N TYR A 139 -10.93 14.68 -4.86
CA TYR A 139 -10.63 13.29 -4.55
C TYR A 139 -11.32 12.83 -3.26
N LYS A 140 -11.33 13.65 -2.21
CA LYS A 140 -12.04 13.34 -0.96
C LYS A 140 -13.53 13.09 -1.19
N PHE A 141 -14.16 13.85 -2.07
CA PHE A 141 -15.55 13.63 -2.48
C PHE A 141 -15.72 12.31 -3.25
N LEU A 142 -14.85 12.03 -4.24
CA LEU A 142 -14.86 10.77 -4.98
C LEU A 142 -14.64 9.56 -4.05
N LYS A 143 -13.76 9.68 -3.08
CA LYS A 143 -13.52 8.66 -2.06
C LYS A 143 -14.79 8.31 -1.28
N LEU A 144 -15.61 9.32 -0.92
CA LEU A 144 -16.90 9.09 -0.28
C LEU A 144 -17.85 8.29 -1.19
N LEU A 145 -17.89 8.60 -2.49
CA LEU A 145 -18.71 7.87 -3.46
C LEU A 145 -18.24 6.42 -3.60
N PHE A 146 -16.94 6.19 -3.81
CA PHE A 146 -16.39 4.83 -3.96
C PHE A 146 -16.53 3.98 -2.68
N ARG A 147 -16.50 4.59 -1.51
CA ARG A 147 -16.72 3.89 -0.22
C ARG A 147 -18.20 3.74 0.16
N ASN A 148 -19.12 4.23 -0.67
CA ASN A 148 -20.55 4.11 -0.40
C ASN A 148 -21.00 2.65 -0.61
N PRO A 149 -21.58 1.98 0.41
CA PRO A 149 -21.99 0.58 0.33
C PRO A 149 -23.11 0.34 -0.69
N ILE A 150 -23.97 1.35 -0.91
CA ILE A 150 -25.05 1.25 -1.91
C ILE A 150 -24.46 1.22 -3.32
N LEU A 151 -23.49 2.11 -3.61
CA LEU A 151 -22.81 2.13 -4.92
C LEU A 151 -22.00 0.86 -5.14
N LYS A 152 -21.29 0.36 -4.12
CA LYS A 152 -20.61 -0.93 -4.17
C LYS A 152 -21.57 -2.07 -4.48
N LYS A 153 -22.75 -2.08 -3.82
CA LYS A 153 -23.80 -3.08 -4.09
C LYS A 153 -24.39 -2.97 -5.50
N LEU A 154 -24.64 -1.75 -5.99
CA LEU A 154 -25.12 -1.54 -7.37
C LEU A 154 -24.06 -2.01 -8.39
N PHE A 155 -22.80 -1.72 -8.17
CA PHE A 155 -21.71 -2.19 -9.02
C PHE A 155 -21.61 -3.72 -9.06
N SER A 156 -21.93 -4.41 -7.97
CA SER A 156 -21.90 -5.88 -7.90
C SER A 156 -22.92 -6.58 -8.79
N PHE A 157 -23.94 -5.87 -9.32
CA PHE A 157 -24.87 -6.40 -10.31
C PHE A 157 -24.35 -6.31 -11.75
N ILE A 158 -23.29 -5.55 -11.99
CA ILE A 158 -22.65 -5.49 -13.32
C ILE A 158 -21.90 -6.81 -13.53
N HIS A 159 -22.04 -7.38 -14.73
CA HIS A 159 -21.29 -8.59 -15.07
C HIS A 159 -19.79 -8.40 -14.81
N PRO A 160 -19.10 -9.36 -14.17
CA PRO A 160 -17.69 -9.19 -13.77
C PRO A 160 -16.78 -8.71 -14.90
N ASP A 161 -16.91 -9.26 -16.12
CA ASP A 161 -16.06 -8.85 -17.25
C ASP A 161 -16.25 -7.37 -17.62
N ILE A 162 -17.49 -6.86 -17.53
CA ILE A 162 -17.80 -5.45 -17.81
C ILE A 162 -17.31 -4.58 -16.65
N GLY A 163 -17.61 -4.97 -15.42
CA GLY A 163 -17.26 -4.20 -14.23
C GLY A 163 -15.75 -4.06 -14.06
N ILE A 164 -15.01 -5.16 -14.19
CA ILE A 164 -13.55 -5.15 -14.08
C ILE A 164 -12.93 -4.32 -15.23
N SER A 165 -13.42 -4.49 -16.46
CA SER A 165 -12.93 -3.71 -17.61
C SER A 165 -13.21 -2.22 -17.45
N LEU A 166 -14.40 -1.85 -17.00
CA LEU A 166 -14.79 -0.45 -16.74
C LEU A 166 -13.93 0.16 -15.62
N GLY A 167 -13.77 -0.55 -14.51
CA GLY A 167 -12.97 -0.08 -13.38
C GLY A 167 -11.50 0.12 -13.77
N SER A 168 -10.90 -0.83 -14.47
CA SER A 168 -9.53 -0.71 -14.99
C SER A 168 -9.38 0.45 -15.97
N PHE A 169 -10.35 0.65 -16.87
CA PHE A 169 -10.34 1.79 -17.80
C PHE A 169 -10.42 3.13 -17.06
N LEU A 170 -11.29 3.27 -16.07
CA LEU A 170 -11.44 4.49 -15.27
C LEU A 170 -10.17 4.77 -14.45
N SER A 171 -9.55 3.73 -13.88
CA SER A 171 -8.29 3.85 -13.16
C SER A 171 -7.18 4.41 -14.06
N GLN A 172 -6.99 3.81 -15.23
CA GLN A 172 -5.97 4.26 -16.19
C GLN A 172 -6.21 5.69 -16.68
N LYS A 173 -7.48 6.04 -16.98
CA LYS A 173 -7.84 7.39 -17.41
C LYS A 173 -7.53 8.44 -16.32
N ASN A 174 -7.77 8.13 -15.07
CA ASN A 174 -7.43 9.02 -13.96
C ASN A 174 -5.92 9.25 -13.84
N LYS A 175 -5.10 8.23 -14.06
CA LYS A 175 -3.62 8.36 -14.10
C LYS A 175 -3.15 9.30 -15.21
N ILE A 176 -3.74 9.20 -16.41
CA ILE A 176 -3.42 10.08 -17.54
C ILE A 176 -3.83 11.52 -17.23
N LEU A 177 -5.00 11.73 -16.63
CA LEU A 177 -5.50 13.06 -16.29
C LEU A 177 -4.78 13.72 -15.11
N SER A 178 -4.31 12.94 -14.14
CA SER A 178 -3.50 13.45 -13.03
C SER A 178 -2.07 13.82 -13.41
N GLY A 179 -1.67 13.53 -14.63
CA GLY A 179 -0.48 13.95 -15.37
C GLY A 179 0.79 14.23 -14.58
N SER A 180 1.91 13.79 -15.11
CA SER A 180 3.29 14.03 -14.67
C SER A 180 3.77 13.17 -13.48
N GLU A 181 5.01 12.78 -13.57
CA GLU A 181 5.80 12.25 -12.48
C GLU A 181 5.59 13.12 -11.24
N LYS A 182 5.10 12.52 -10.17
CA LYS A 182 4.98 13.20 -8.89
C LYS A 182 6.41 13.51 -8.42
N VAL A 183 6.80 14.77 -8.50
CA VAL A 183 8.12 15.24 -8.05
C VAL A 183 7.95 15.81 -6.64
N PHE A 184 8.89 15.51 -5.77
CA PHE A 184 8.99 16.20 -4.48
C PHE A 184 9.48 17.64 -4.75
N GLU A 185 8.64 18.62 -4.44
CA GLU A 185 9.00 20.02 -4.64
C GLU A 185 9.57 20.64 -3.36
N SER A 186 8.85 20.47 -2.24
CA SER A 186 9.25 20.95 -0.92
C SER A 186 8.37 20.35 0.17
N GLU A 187 8.83 20.42 1.42
CA GLU A 187 8.06 19.95 2.59
C GLU A 187 6.71 20.65 2.72
N ASP A 188 6.64 21.94 2.45
CA ASP A 188 5.41 22.73 2.58
C ASP A 188 4.34 22.35 1.55
N LYS A 189 4.75 21.79 0.42
CA LYS A 189 3.85 21.28 -0.64
C LYS A 189 3.50 19.80 -0.47
N GLU A 190 4.18 19.10 0.43
CA GLU A 190 3.90 17.70 0.70
C GLU A 190 2.71 17.56 1.66
N MET A 191 1.56 17.17 1.12
CA MET A 191 0.29 17.10 1.87
C MET A 191 0.37 16.14 3.06
N LEU A 192 1.05 14.99 2.91
CA LEU A 192 1.19 14.02 3.99
C LEU A 192 2.14 14.51 5.07
N PHE A 193 3.17 15.26 4.73
CA PHE A 193 4.05 15.90 5.70
C PHE A 193 3.28 16.92 6.55
N SER A 194 2.49 17.79 5.90
CA SER A 194 1.62 18.74 6.60
C SER A 194 0.62 18.01 7.52
N TYR A 195 0.03 16.91 7.04
CA TYR A 195 -0.85 16.07 7.84
C TYR A 195 -0.14 15.50 9.08
N CYS A 196 1.09 15.00 8.94
CA CYS A 196 1.86 14.47 10.06
C CYS A 196 2.14 15.54 11.11
N LYS A 197 2.53 16.75 10.69
CA LYS A 197 2.71 17.90 11.59
C LYS A 197 1.43 18.25 12.35
N ASP A 198 0.28 18.21 11.70
CA ASP A 198 -1.01 18.47 12.36
C ASP A 198 -1.35 17.39 13.39
N VAL A 199 -1.11 16.13 13.08
CA VAL A 199 -1.32 15.02 14.02
C VAL A 199 -0.42 15.16 15.25
N LEU A 200 0.84 15.55 15.08
CA LEU A 200 1.81 15.74 16.18
C LEU A 200 1.40 16.82 17.18
N LYS A 201 0.51 17.75 16.82
CA LYS A 201 -0.05 18.74 17.76
C LYS A 201 -0.94 18.09 18.82
N THR A 202 -1.47 16.90 18.56
CA THR A 202 -2.44 16.22 19.44
C THR A 202 -1.97 14.87 19.95
N LYS A 203 -1.16 14.14 19.19
CA LYS A 203 -0.66 12.82 19.54
C LYS A 203 0.75 12.61 19.00
N TYR A 204 1.65 12.15 19.85
CA TYR A 204 3.04 11.88 19.47
C TYR A 204 3.18 10.51 18.80
N TYR A 205 3.92 10.49 17.68
CA TYR A 205 4.41 9.29 17.02
C TYR A 205 5.89 9.48 16.68
N HIS A 206 6.66 8.40 16.82
CA HIS A 206 8.06 8.38 16.38
C HIS A 206 8.14 8.36 14.85
N PHE A 207 7.22 7.62 14.20
CA PHE A 207 7.22 7.48 12.76
C PHE A 207 5.81 7.56 12.17
N PHE A 208 5.75 8.11 10.97
CA PHE A 208 4.59 8.09 10.10
C PHE A 208 5.00 7.34 8.84
N ILE A 209 4.31 6.25 8.48
CA ILE A 209 4.66 5.40 7.34
C ILE A 209 3.47 5.32 6.41
N PHE A 210 3.63 5.87 5.19
CA PHE A 210 2.57 5.92 4.18
C PHE A 210 3.10 5.53 2.79
N GLY A 211 2.17 5.19 1.87
CA GLY A 211 2.35 5.09 0.44
C GLY A 211 1.74 6.26 -0.31
N HIS A 212 1.01 5.98 -1.40
CA HIS A 212 0.17 6.89 -2.18
C HIS A 212 0.89 7.99 -2.98
N ARG A 213 2.01 8.50 -2.50
CA ARG A 213 2.74 9.57 -3.18
C ARG A 213 3.61 9.09 -4.33
N HIS A 214 3.91 7.79 -4.39
CA HIS A 214 4.81 7.17 -5.36
C HIS A 214 6.25 7.72 -5.35
N ILE A 215 6.60 8.52 -4.36
CA ILE A 215 7.94 9.11 -4.20
C ILE A 215 8.53 8.57 -2.91
N PRO A 216 9.66 7.87 -2.95
CA PRO A 216 10.33 7.46 -1.73
C PRO A 216 10.85 8.69 -0.97
N LEU A 217 10.36 8.90 0.25
CA LEU A 217 10.70 10.06 1.06
C LEU A 217 11.06 9.65 2.48
N GLU A 218 12.06 10.32 3.04
CA GLU A 218 12.36 10.35 4.46
C GLU A 218 12.49 11.83 4.87
N LEU A 219 11.55 12.34 5.67
CA LEU A 219 11.52 13.74 6.09
C LEU A 219 11.48 13.84 7.62
N ASP A 220 12.26 14.76 8.17
CA ASP A 220 12.29 15.06 9.59
C ASP A 220 11.12 15.99 9.98
N LEU A 221 10.32 15.55 10.95
CA LEU A 221 9.20 16.34 11.48
C LEU A 221 9.58 17.15 12.73
N GLY A 222 10.82 16.99 13.20
CA GLY A 222 11.28 17.51 14.48
C GLY A 222 10.90 16.63 15.67
N ASN A 223 11.46 16.92 16.84
CA ASN A 223 11.17 16.21 18.10
C ASN A 223 11.34 14.68 18.02
N ASN A 224 12.35 14.20 17.30
CA ASN A 224 12.61 12.77 17.04
C ASN A 224 11.45 12.06 16.32
N SER A 225 10.69 12.76 15.52
CA SER A 225 9.62 12.20 14.68
C SER A 225 9.99 12.29 13.20
N LYS A 226 9.72 11.25 12.43
CA LYS A 226 9.98 11.20 10.98
C LYS A 226 8.77 10.75 10.18
N TYR A 227 8.67 11.25 8.97
CA TYR A 227 7.73 10.79 7.96
C TYR A 227 8.46 10.01 6.87
N PHE A 228 7.97 8.79 6.59
CA PHE A 228 8.40 7.96 5.49
C PHE A 228 7.27 7.78 4.47
N ASN A 229 7.61 7.91 3.19
CA ASN A 229 6.81 7.38 2.11
C ASN A 229 7.57 6.25 1.44
N THR A 230 6.91 5.10 1.29
CA THR A 230 7.57 3.89 0.77
C THR A 230 7.87 3.93 -0.73
N GLY A 231 7.39 4.98 -1.43
CA GLY A 231 7.56 5.10 -2.88
C GLY A 231 6.63 4.19 -3.65
N ASP A 232 7.12 3.56 -4.72
CA ASP A 232 6.35 2.68 -5.59
C ASP A 232 7.15 1.48 -6.11
N TRP A 233 6.43 0.53 -6.73
CA TRP A 233 6.97 -0.62 -7.46
C TRP A 233 6.84 -0.47 -8.99
N ILE A 234 6.62 0.76 -9.48
CA ILE A 234 6.50 1.09 -10.89
C ILE A 234 7.82 1.63 -11.42
N THR A 235 8.35 2.64 -10.75
CA THR A 235 9.54 3.40 -11.15
C THR A 235 10.70 3.19 -10.18
N HIS A 236 10.44 3.31 -8.88
CA HIS A 236 11.48 3.36 -7.85
C HIS A 236 11.84 1.97 -7.31
N PHE A 237 10.90 1.02 -7.29
CA PHE A 237 11.09 -0.31 -6.66
C PHE A 237 11.59 -0.18 -5.23
N SER A 238 11.01 0.75 -4.48
CA SER A 238 11.46 1.12 -3.14
C SER A 238 10.60 0.46 -2.07
N TYR A 239 11.20 0.28 -0.90
CA TYR A 239 10.56 -0.28 0.27
C TYR A 239 11.26 0.24 1.53
N LEU A 240 10.54 0.25 2.66
CA LEU A 240 11.09 0.56 3.96
C LEU A 240 11.35 -0.73 4.73
N VAL A 241 12.43 -0.78 5.50
CA VAL A 241 12.75 -1.91 6.38
C VAL A 241 13.11 -1.43 7.77
N TYR A 242 12.59 -2.13 8.78
CA TYR A 242 13.04 -2.03 10.17
C TYR A 242 13.86 -3.26 10.53
N ASP A 243 15.10 -3.04 10.97
CA ASP A 243 16.10 -4.08 11.23
C ASP A 243 16.34 -4.35 12.73
N GLY A 244 15.51 -3.74 13.59
CA GLY A 244 15.65 -3.78 15.05
C GLY A 244 16.40 -2.58 15.63
N ASN A 245 17.08 -1.79 14.80
CA ASN A 245 17.83 -0.60 15.23
C ASN A 245 17.28 0.67 14.57
N SER A 246 17.00 0.60 13.28
CA SER A 246 16.61 1.77 12.47
C SER A 246 15.62 1.40 11.36
N PHE A 247 14.89 2.42 10.90
CA PHE A 247 14.09 2.36 9.68
C PHE A 247 14.94 2.87 8.52
N ASN A 248 15.04 2.05 7.47
CA ASN A 248 15.91 2.34 6.32
C ASN A 248 15.07 2.24 5.03
N LEU A 249 15.05 3.31 4.24
CA LEU A 249 14.45 3.33 2.91
C LEU A 249 15.43 2.72 1.91
N ASN A 250 15.01 1.64 1.25
CA ASN A 250 15.85 0.85 0.36
C ASN A 250 15.24 0.74 -1.04
N TYR A 251 16.06 0.36 -2.00
CA TYR A 251 15.68 0.18 -3.39
C TYR A 251 16.05 -1.23 -3.85
N PHE A 252 15.10 -1.88 -4.51
CA PHE A 252 15.35 -3.19 -5.10
C PHE A 252 16.06 -3.03 -6.44
N ASN A 253 17.34 -3.38 -6.48
CA ASN A 253 18.12 -3.36 -7.72
C ASN A 253 17.71 -4.56 -8.58
N LYS A 254 17.12 -4.30 -9.73
CA LYS A 254 16.92 -5.31 -10.76
C LYS A 254 18.28 -5.79 -11.24
N GLN A 255 18.74 -6.95 -10.79
CA GLN A 255 19.71 -7.71 -11.56
C GLN A 255 18.92 -8.37 -12.69
N ILE A 256 18.91 -7.71 -13.87
CA ILE A 256 18.38 -8.27 -15.12
C ILE A 256 19.46 -9.14 -15.75
#